data_e24faea633125d351844af21a96559b8
#
_entry.id   e24faea633125d351844af21a96559b8
#
_cell.length_a   1.000
_cell.length_b   1.000
_cell.length_c   1.000
_cell.angle_alpha   90.00
_cell.angle_beta   90.00
_cell.angle_gamma   90.00
#
_symmetry.space_group_name_H-M   'P 1'
#
loop_
_entity.id
_entity.type
_entity.pdbx_description
1 polymer ?
#
loop_
_entity_poly.entity_id
_entity_poly.type
_entity_poly.pdbx_seq_one_letter_code
_entity_poly.pdbx_strand_id
1 'polypeptide(L)'
;MPLNLSSGSLKLSTVPTFPLKFTPSSSHNYGITQLCHLRKRSSYSISCVWTRPKRKSGSKTQRSSEAEELVRVLMRNFNDKRPLVSTLDKYVKFVRTEHCFLLFEELGKTDKWLQCLEVFRWMQKQRWYIADNGVYSKLISVMGKKGQTRLAMWLFSEMRNSGCRADTSVYNALITAHLHSRDKSKALDKALGYFDKMKGMERCRPNIVTYNILLRGFAQARNVDQVNALFKDLDESIVTPDIFTFNGVMDAYGKNGMIREMESVLSRMKSNQCKPDIITFNLLIDSYGRKQEFDKMEQVFKSLLRSKEKPTLPTFNSMITNYGKARLREKAEFVFRKMTDMGYAPSFITYECLIMMYGFCDCISMAREIFDGMVASGKEMKVSTLNAMLGVYCMNGLPMEADMLFENARNNGVFPDSSTYKLLYKAYTKANTKELLQKLLAHMDRDGIIPNKRFFLDALGAFGSLPANPESARDHNGFTRLQDTVKA
;
A
#
# COMPACT_ATOMS: atom_id res chain seq x y z
N MET A 1 -62.62 -27.04 33.30
CA MET A 1 -62.37 -25.60 32.98
C MET A 1 -61.00 -25.48 32.31
N PRO A 2 -60.93 -25.20 31.02
CA PRO A 2 -59.66 -25.05 30.31
C PRO A 2 -59.22 -23.58 30.34
N LEU A 3 -57.99 -23.36 30.67
CA LEU A 3 -57.33 -22.06 30.60
C LEU A 3 -56.83 -21.75 29.14
N ASN A 4 -57.40 -20.71 28.60
CA ASN A 4 -56.98 -20.12 27.31
C ASN A 4 -55.55 -19.62 27.34
N LEU A 5 -54.71 -20.19 26.53
CA LEU A 5 -53.40 -19.62 26.14
C LEU A 5 -53.58 -18.78 24.86
N SER A 6 -53.61 -17.47 25.03
CA SER A 6 -53.57 -16.52 23.93
C SER A 6 -52.19 -16.53 23.27
N SER A 7 -52.17 -16.87 21.99
CA SER A 7 -51.01 -16.78 21.10
C SER A 7 -50.58 -15.32 20.86
N GLY A 8 -49.54 -14.88 21.56
CA GLY A 8 -48.85 -13.64 21.26
C GLY A 8 -47.93 -13.84 20.06
N SER A 9 -48.32 -13.39 18.89
CA SER A 9 -47.49 -13.32 17.71
C SER A 9 -46.35 -12.30 17.94
N LEU A 10 -45.16 -12.81 18.16
CA LEU A 10 -43.94 -12.01 18.09
C LEU A 10 -43.80 -11.45 16.66
N LYS A 11 -44.03 -10.16 16.53
CA LYS A 11 -43.68 -9.39 15.35
C LYS A 11 -42.16 -9.48 15.13
N LEU A 12 -41.76 -10.22 14.11
CA LEU A 12 -40.41 -10.16 13.56
C LEU A 12 -40.13 -8.69 13.24
N SER A 13 -39.20 -8.10 13.99
CA SER A 13 -38.66 -6.79 13.70
C SER A 13 -38.03 -6.81 12.29
N THR A 14 -38.59 -6.01 11.43
CA THR A 14 -38.10 -5.77 10.06
C THR A 14 -36.62 -5.49 10.08
N VAL A 15 -35.87 -6.38 9.43
CA VAL A 15 -34.45 -6.20 9.07
C VAL A 15 -34.35 -4.90 8.29
N PRO A 16 -33.50 -3.95 8.68
CA PRO A 16 -33.30 -2.74 7.87
C PRO A 16 -32.69 -3.14 6.55
N THR A 17 -33.47 -3.09 5.48
CA THR A 17 -32.99 -3.16 4.11
C THR A 17 -32.07 -1.95 3.87
N PHE A 18 -30.77 -2.19 3.79
CA PHE A 18 -29.81 -1.17 3.42
C PHE A 18 -30.08 -0.77 1.96
N PRO A 19 -30.36 0.50 1.67
CA PRO A 19 -30.46 0.93 0.29
C PRO A 19 -29.06 0.93 -0.33
N LEU A 20 -28.75 -0.10 -1.10
CA LEU A 20 -27.59 -0.13 -2.00
C LEU A 20 -27.82 0.87 -3.15
N LYS A 21 -27.93 2.15 -2.84
CA LYS A 21 -27.86 3.20 -3.83
C LYS A 21 -26.41 3.54 -4.08
N PHE A 22 -25.82 2.84 -5.04
CA PHE A 22 -24.60 3.30 -5.69
C PHE A 22 -24.96 4.51 -6.56
N THR A 23 -24.82 5.72 -6.03
CA THR A 23 -24.88 6.92 -6.86
C THR A 23 -23.57 7.02 -7.63
N PRO A 24 -23.62 7.15 -8.98
CA PRO A 24 -22.41 7.50 -9.72
C PRO A 24 -21.98 8.90 -9.30
N SER A 25 -20.70 9.04 -8.93
CA SER A 25 -20.08 10.32 -8.66
C SER A 25 -20.27 11.21 -9.89
N SER A 26 -20.99 12.31 -9.75
CA SER A 26 -21.18 13.33 -10.75
C SER A 26 -19.83 13.91 -11.16
N SER A 27 -19.34 13.50 -12.33
CA SER A 27 -18.35 14.24 -13.09
C SER A 27 -19.06 15.48 -13.66
N HIS A 28 -18.59 16.66 -13.31
CA HIS A 28 -19.03 17.90 -13.92
C HIS A 28 -18.68 17.88 -15.41
N ASN A 29 -19.71 17.67 -16.22
CA ASN A 29 -19.68 17.94 -17.66
C ASN A 29 -19.88 19.43 -17.88
N TYR A 30 -18.84 20.09 -18.36
CA TYR A 30 -19.02 21.30 -19.18
C TYR A 30 -19.23 20.85 -20.62
N GLY A 31 -20.36 21.29 -21.18
CA GLY A 31 -20.84 20.89 -22.48
C GLY A 31 -19.92 21.28 -23.63
N ILE A 32 -19.84 20.38 -24.59
CA ILE A 32 -19.55 20.69 -25.98
C ILE A 32 -20.57 19.95 -26.81
N THR A 33 -21.39 20.76 -27.46
CA THR A 33 -22.37 20.45 -28.47
C THR A 33 -21.76 19.73 -29.68
N GLN A 34 -22.54 18.77 -30.17
CA GLN A 34 -22.51 18.09 -31.47
C GLN A 34 -21.75 18.77 -32.60
N LEU A 35 -21.00 17.94 -33.34
CA LEU A 35 -21.08 17.88 -34.80
C LEU A 35 -20.56 16.54 -35.31
N CYS A 36 -21.47 15.82 -35.96
CA CYS A 36 -21.21 14.58 -36.68
C CYS A 36 -20.59 14.84 -38.06
N HIS A 37 -19.89 13.79 -38.54
CA HIS A 37 -19.52 13.50 -39.93
C HIS A 37 -18.42 14.35 -40.59
N LEU A 38 -17.29 13.69 -40.89
CA LEU A 38 -16.89 13.29 -42.23
C LEU A 38 -15.50 12.62 -42.22
N ARG A 39 -15.45 11.42 -42.78
CA ARG A 39 -14.22 10.76 -43.23
C ARG A 39 -13.46 11.66 -44.20
N LYS A 40 -12.17 11.88 -43.98
CA LYS A 40 -11.16 11.87 -45.06
C LYS A 40 -9.75 11.76 -44.47
N ARG A 41 -8.97 10.83 -45.04
CA ARG A 41 -7.52 10.68 -44.88
C ARG A 41 -6.83 11.99 -45.23
N SER A 42 -5.98 12.51 -44.36
CA SER A 42 -4.82 13.26 -44.82
C SER A 42 -3.82 13.33 -43.66
N SER A 43 -2.62 12.89 -43.94
CA SER A 43 -1.41 13.03 -43.15
C SER A 43 -1.09 14.51 -42.97
N TYR A 44 -1.33 15.05 -41.79
CA TYR A 44 -0.77 16.34 -41.40
C TYR A 44 0.24 16.11 -40.28
N SER A 45 1.51 16.27 -40.61
CA SER A 45 2.56 16.53 -39.66
C SER A 45 2.26 17.86 -38.97
N ILE A 46 1.77 17.81 -37.72
CA ILE A 46 1.68 19.00 -36.88
C ILE A 46 3.09 19.34 -36.43
N SER A 47 3.78 20.15 -37.19
CA SER A 47 4.94 20.87 -36.73
C SER A 47 4.46 21.97 -35.78
N CYS A 48 4.37 21.67 -34.47
CA CYS A 48 4.27 22.72 -33.47
C CYS A 48 5.56 23.53 -33.51
N VAL A 49 5.52 24.64 -34.23
CA VAL A 49 6.58 25.66 -34.21
C VAL A 49 6.54 26.34 -32.84
N TRP A 50 7.34 25.86 -31.93
CA TRP A 50 7.63 26.58 -30.69
C TRP A 50 8.53 27.77 -31.02
N THR A 51 7.94 28.94 -31.22
CA THR A 51 8.70 30.20 -31.24
C THR A 51 9.18 30.51 -29.82
N ARG A 52 10.47 30.84 -29.71
CA ARG A 52 11.12 31.23 -28.46
C ARG A 52 10.32 32.32 -27.74
N PRO A 53 9.78 32.11 -26.53
CA PRO A 53 9.21 33.21 -25.77
C PRO A 53 10.35 34.13 -25.31
N LYS A 54 10.17 35.43 -25.54
CA LYS A 54 11.03 36.49 -25.00
C LYS A 54 11.08 36.31 -23.49
N ARG A 55 12.31 36.33 -22.92
CA ARG A 55 12.55 36.27 -21.47
C ARG A 55 11.71 37.34 -20.73
N LYS A 56 10.55 36.96 -20.23
CA LYS A 56 9.86 37.66 -19.15
C LYS A 56 10.21 36.93 -17.86
N SER A 57 10.58 37.69 -16.82
CA SER A 57 10.78 37.20 -15.47
C SER A 57 9.47 36.67 -14.90
N GLY A 58 9.14 35.43 -15.23
CA GLY A 58 7.96 34.74 -14.69
C GLY A 58 8.23 34.23 -13.28
N SER A 59 7.23 34.32 -12.43
CA SER A 59 7.24 33.82 -11.06
C SER A 59 7.59 32.32 -11.01
N LYS A 60 8.16 31.82 -9.90
CA LYS A 60 8.55 30.41 -9.70
C LYS A 60 7.42 29.42 -10.03
N THR A 61 6.17 29.81 -9.80
CA THR A 61 4.96 29.02 -10.08
C THR A 61 4.69 28.81 -11.56
N GLN A 62 4.98 29.78 -12.40
CA GLN A 62 4.76 29.68 -13.86
C GLN A 62 5.79 28.77 -14.54
N ARG A 63 7.06 28.79 -14.09
CA ARG A 63 8.11 27.89 -14.59
C ARG A 63 7.88 26.42 -14.21
N SER A 64 7.33 26.14 -13.04
CA SER A 64 6.95 24.80 -12.60
C SER A 64 5.87 24.21 -13.52
N SER A 65 4.85 24.99 -13.88
CA SER A 65 3.77 24.57 -14.76
C SER A 65 4.26 24.24 -16.18
N GLU A 66 5.19 25.04 -16.74
CA GLU A 66 5.76 24.78 -18.07
C GLU A 66 6.63 23.53 -18.10
N ALA A 67 7.41 23.29 -17.04
CA ALA A 67 8.24 22.09 -16.90
C ALA A 67 7.37 20.81 -16.80
N GLU A 68 6.31 20.86 -16.03
CA GLU A 68 5.35 19.74 -15.91
C GLU A 68 4.64 19.43 -17.25
N GLU A 69 4.29 20.47 -18.02
CA GLU A 69 3.67 20.30 -19.34
C GLU A 69 4.60 19.58 -20.31
N LEU A 70 5.89 19.99 -20.38
CA LEU A 70 6.85 19.32 -21.23
C LEU A 70 7.03 17.85 -20.81
N VAL A 71 7.09 17.56 -19.52
CA VAL A 71 7.19 16.20 -19.01
C VAL A 71 5.95 15.38 -19.38
N ARG A 72 4.75 15.94 -19.30
CA ARG A 72 3.51 15.27 -19.75
C ARG A 72 3.56 14.94 -21.25
N VAL A 73 4.06 15.86 -22.08
CA VAL A 73 4.25 15.63 -23.52
C VAL A 73 5.26 14.52 -23.77
N LEU A 74 6.39 14.52 -23.06
CA LEU A 74 7.40 13.46 -23.13
C LEU A 74 6.84 12.10 -22.73
N MET A 75 6.05 12.04 -21.64
CA MET A 75 5.45 10.80 -21.15
C MET A 75 4.34 10.27 -22.09
N ARG A 76 3.57 11.15 -22.74
CA ARG A 76 2.57 10.76 -23.78
C ARG A 76 3.23 10.19 -25.04
N ASN A 77 4.38 10.75 -25.43
CA ASN A 77 5.13 10.29 -26.60
C ASN A 77 6.00 9.06 -26.28
N PHE A 78 6.11 8.73 -25.00
CA PHE A 78 6.80 7.54 -24.53
C PHE A 78 5.88 6.33 -24.71
N ASN A 79 6.10 5.59 -25.79
CA ASN A 79 5.50 4.27 -26.00
C ASN A 79 6.59 3.21 -25.82
N ASP A 80 6.29 2.09 -25.18
CA ASP A 80 7.24 1.00 -24.91
C ASP A 80 7.92 0.46 -26.20
N LYS A 81 7.32 0.72 -27.35
CA LYS A 81 7.86 0.41 -28.68
C LYS A 81 8.94 1.41 -29.19
N ARG A 82 9.08 2.59 -28.56
CA ARG A 82 10.10 3.59 -28.93
C ARG A 82 11.03 3.84 -27.76
N PRO A 83 12.37 3.79 -27.97
CA PRO A 83 13.31 4.11 -26.91
C PRO A 83 13.08 5.53 -26.38
N LEU A 84 13.01 5.70 -25.06
CA LEU A 84 12.80 7.01 -24.41
C LEU A 84 13.88 8.01 -24.83
N VAL A 85 15.12 7.54 -25.02
CA VAL A 85 16.27 8.32 -25.48
C VAL A 85 15.99 9.03 -26.80
N SER A 86 15.39 8.35 -27.79
CA SER A 86 15.06 8.94 -29.08
C SER A 86 14.00 10.07 -28.98
N THR A 87 13.13 9.99 -27.99
CA THR A 87 12.17 11.04 -27.67
C THR A 87 12.88 12.23 -27.01
N LEU A 88 13.79 11.99 -26.09
CA LEU A 88 14.58 13.04 -25.42
C LEU A 88 15.48 13.79 -26.40
N ASP A 89 16.07 13.10 -27.39
CA ASP A 89 16.92 13.72 -28.41
C ASP A 89 16.16 14.74 -29.28
N LYS A 90 14.88 14.49 -29.57
CA LYS A 90 14.01 15.44 -30.28
C LYS A 90 13.80 16.73 -29.50
N TYR A 91 13.78 16.65 -28.17
CA TYR A 91 13.53 17.78 -27.28
C TYR A 91 14.78 18.26 -26.55
N VAL A 92 15.98 17.87 -26.99
CA VAL A 92 17.25 18.16 -26.31
C VAL A 92 17.47 19.66 -26.05
N LYS A 93 16.98 20.53 -26.92
CA LYS A 93 17.08 22.00 -26.77
C LYS A 93 16.26 22.55 -25.60
N PHE A 94 15.22 21.86 -25.20
CA PHE A 94 14.26 22.29 -24.17
C PHE A 94 14.45 21.56 -22.85
N VAL A 95 14.89 20.30 -22.88
CA VAL A 95 15.09 19.49 -21.68
C VAL A 95 16.29 19.99 -20.87
N ARG A 96 16.12 20.15 -19.57
CA ARG A 96 17.12 20.54 -18.57
C ARG A 96 17.00 19.65 -17.35
N THR A 97 17.86 19.84 -16.37
CA THR A 97 17.92 19.08 -15.11
C THR A 97 16.55 18.99 -14.42
N GLU A 98 15.80 20.09 -14.36
CA GLU A 98 14.47 20.14 -13.72
C GLU A 98 13.47 19.17 -14.36
N HIS A 99 13.48 19.08 -15.69
CA HIS A 99 12.62 18.15 -16.43
C HIS A 99 13.01 16.69 -16.19
N CYS A 100 14.32 16.42 -16.07
CA CYS A 100 14.83 15.09 -15.74
C CYS A 100 14.42 14.66 -14.32
N PHE A 101 14.42 15.58 -13.35
CA PHE A 101 13.93 15.31 -12.00
C PHE A 101 12.46 14.90 -12.00
N LEU A 102 11.61 15.62 -12.72
CA LEU A 102 10.19 15.29 -12.86
C LEU A 102 9.99 13.95 -13.58
N LEU A 103 10.81 13.67 -14.62
CA LEU A 103 10.78 12.37 -15.30
C LEU A 103 11.16 11.23 -14.36
N PHE A 104 12.19 11.38 -13.51
CA PHE A 104 12.54 10.38 -12.51
C PHE A 104 11.38 10.10 -11.54
N GLU A 105 10.62 11.14 -11.19
CA GLU A 105 9.47 11.00 -10.31
C GLU A 105 8.33 10.23 -10.97
N GLU A 106 7.93 10.61 -12.19
CA GLU A 106 6.85 9.98 -12.93
C GLU A 106 7.19 8.53 -13.34
N LEU A 107 8.40 8.28 -13.83
CA LEU A 107 8.88 6.94 -14.15
C LEU A 107 9.01 6.06 -12.90
N GLY A 108 9.41 6.66 -11.77
CA GLY A 108 9.46 5.98 -10.49
C GLY A 108 8.06 5.58 -9.96
N LYS A 109 7.03 6.40 -10.18
CA LYS A 109 5.62 6.07 -9.84
C LYS A 109 5.09 4.90 -10.68
N THR A 110 5.44 4.86 -11.97
CA THR A 110 4.96 3.84 -12.93
C THR A 110 5.79 2.57 -12.97
N ASP A 111 6.69 2.37 -12.01
CA ASP A 111 7.61 1.22 -11.91
C ASP A 111 8.62 1.06 -13.06
N LYS A 112 8.82 2.08 -13.86
CA LYS A 112 9.74 2.12 -15.00
C LYS A 112 11.15 2.57 -14.57
N TRP A 113 11.72 1.93 -13.54
CA TRP A 113 13.01 2.33 -12.95
C TRP A 113 14.20 2.16 -13.90
N LEU A 114 14.14 1.21 -14.85
CA LEU A 114 15.19 1.06 -15.89
C LEU A 114 15.26 2.32 -16.76
N GLN A 115 14.13 2.88 -17.13
CA GLN A 115 14.05 4.11 -17.92
C GLN A 115 14.62 5.32 -17.16
N CYS A 116 14.55 5.33 -15.82
CA CYS A 116 15.24 6.35 -15.02
C CYS A 116 16.76 6.30 -15.25
N LEU A 117 17.35 5.12 -15.37
CA LEU A 117 18.79 4.98 -15.67
C LEU A 117 19.11 5.38 -17.11
N GLU A 118 18.22 5.13 -18.07
CA GLU A 118 18.37 5.59 -19.46
C GLU A 118 18.36 7.12 -19.54
N VAL A 119 17.41 7.78 -18.86
CA VAL A 119 17.36 9.24 -18.75
C VAL A 119 18.63 9.78 -18.09
N PHE A 120 19.13 9.13 -17.04
CA PHE A 120 20.36 9.55 -16.38
C PHE A 120 21.58 9.43 -17.29
N ARG A 121 21.74 8.31 -17.99
CA ARG A 121 22.83 8.12 -18.98
C ARG A 121 22.74 9.11 -20.12
N TRP A 122 21.53 9.40 -20.62
CA TRP A 122 21.30 10.42 -21.62
C TRP A 122 21.69 11.81 -21.09
N MET A 123 21.30 12.13 -19.87
CA MET A 123 21.59 13.39 -19.19
C MET A 123 23.11 13.61 -19.04
N GLN A 124 23.86 12.57 -18.67
CA GLN A 124 25.34 12.62 -18.55
C GLN A 124 26.04 12.98 -19.86
N LYS A 125 25.45 12.70 -21.01
CA LYS A 125 26.00 13.04 -22.34
C LYS A 125 25.74 14.50 -22.75
N GLN A 126 24.92 15.24 -22.00
CA GLN A 126 24.54 16.60 -22.36
C GLN A 126 25.57 17.61 -21.87
N ARG A 127 25.86 18.64 -22.69
CA ARG A 127 26.82 19.73 -22.36
C ARG A 127 26.40 20.55 -21.12
N TRP A 128 25.13 20.57 -20.78
CA TRP A 128 24.59 21.29 -19.62
C TRP A 128 24.60 20.46 -18.33
N TYR A 129 24.95 19.18 -18.39
CA TYR A 129 24.98 18.32 -17.22
C TYR A 129 26.17 18.70 -16.32
N ILE A 130 25.84 18.92 -15.06
CA ILE A 130 26.80 19.06 -13.97
C ILE A 130 26.41 18.01 -12.93
N ALA A 131 27.38 17.22 -12.49
CA ALA A 131 27.14 16.23 -11.44
C ALA A 131 26.74 16.95 -10.15
N ASP A 132 25.57 16.60 -9.61
CA ASP A 132 24.97 17.23 -8.44
C ASP A 132 24.38 16.18 -7.50
N ASN A 133 24.51 16.41 -6.19
CA ASN A 133 23.96 15.53 -5.14
C ASN A 133 22.44 15.33 -5.27
N GLY A 134 21.72 16.36 -5.71
CA GLY A 134 20.27 16.29 -5.90
C GLY A 134 19.86 15.21 -6.91
N VAL A 135 20.56 15.13 -8.06
CA VAL A 135 20.33 14.10 -9.08
C VAL A 135 20.55 12.71 -8.51
N TYR A 136 21.68 12.51 -7.84
CA TYR A 136 22.01 11.20 -7.27
C TYR A 136 21.06 10.81 -6.13
N SER A 137 20.75 11.73 -5.21
CA SER A 137 19.82 11.46 -4.11
C SER A 137 18.43 11.06 -4.62
N LYS A 138 17.93 11.73 -5.67
CA LYS A 138 16.65 11.41 -6.30
C LYS A 138 16.68 10.01 -6.93
N LEU A 139 17.70 9.70 -7.70
CA LEU A 139 17.86 8.38 -8.34
C LEU A 139 18.02 7.27 -7.31
N ILE A 140 18.86 7.46 -6.29
CA ILE A 140 19.05 6.50 -5.20
C ILE A 140 17.72 6.27 -4.47
N SER A 141 16.95 7.33 -4.23
CA SER A 141 15.62 7.24 -3.59
C SER A 141 14.62 6.44 -4.45
N VAL A 142 14.59 6.69 -5.77
CA VAL A 142 13.71 5.94 -6.69
C VAL A 142 14.08 4.47 -6.72
N MET A 143 15.38 4.14 -6.89
CA MET A 143 15.86 2.75 -6.89
C MET A 143 15.60 2.07 -5.55
N GLY A 144 15.81 2.79 -4.45
CA GLY A 144 15.59 2.29 -3.10
C GLY A 144 14.14 1.93 -2.83
N LYS A 145 13.20 2.83 -3.14
CA LYS A 145 11.75 2.57 -2.98
C LYS A 145 11.27 1.31 -3.72
N LYS A 146 11.95 0.95 -4.80
CA LYS A 146 11.67 -0.25 -5.60
C LYS A 146 12.48 -1.48 -5.17
N GLY A 147 13.19 -1.39 -4.05
CA GLY A 147 14.00 -2.49 -3.50
C GLY A 147 15.25 -2.82 -4.33
N GLN A 148 15.64 -1.95 -5.28
CA GLN A 148 16.83 -2.10 -6.12
C GLN A 148 18.09 -1.59 -5.40
N THR A 149 18.35 -2.13 -4.22
CA THR A 149 19.42 -1.66 -3.32
C THR A 149 20.81 -1.73 -3.98
N ARG A 150 21.07 -2.76 -4.81
CA ARG A 150 22.35 -2.88 -5.54
C ARG A 150 22.59 -1.70 -6.50
N LEU A 151 21.55 -1.27 -7.21
CA LEU A 151 21.63 -0.12 -8.12
C LEU A 151 21.76 1.20 -7.35
N ALA A 152 21.08 1.34 -6.22
CA ALA A 152 21.24 2.48 -5.33
C ALA A 152 22.70 2.62 -4.84
N MET A 153 23.33 1.49 -4.47
CA MET A 153 24.74 1.47 -4.06
C MET A 153 25.70 1.77 -5.22
N TRP A 154 25.41 1.27 -6.42
CA TRP A 154 26.19 1.61 -7.62
C TRP A 154 26.11 3.11 -7.92
N LEU A 155 24.93 3.71 -7.88
CA LEU A 155 24.75 5.16 -8.07
C LEU A 155 25.53 5.97 -7.02
N PHE A 156 25.58 5.50 -5.78
CA PHE A 156 26.38 6.14 -4.74
C PHE A 156 27.88 6.07 -5.03
N SER A 157 28.37 4.93 -5.53
CA SER A 157 29.77 4.81 -5.96
C SER A 157 30.08 5.71 -7.15
N GLU A 158 29.18 5.76 -8.14
CA GLU A 158 29.30 6.63 -9.32
C GLU A 158 29.34 8.11 -8.94
N MET A 159 28.49 8.52 -7.99
CA MET A 159 28.51 9.87 -7.42
C MET A 159 29.89 10.22 -6.85
N ARG A 160 30.48 9.31 -6.09
CA ARG A 160 31.83 9.53 -5.52
C ARG A 160 32.91 9.62 -6.59
N ASN A 161 32.84 8.76 -7.61
CA ASN A 161 33.75 8.77 -8.76
C ASN A 161 33.63 10.06 -9.56
N SER A 162 32.44 10.67 -9.62
CA SER A 162 32.21 11.98 -10.25
C SER A 162 32.69 13.16 -9.41
N GLY A 163 33.39 12.93 -8.29
CA GLY A 163 33.90 13.95 -7.40
C GLY A 163 32.86 14.60 -6.48
N CYS A 164 31.60 14.17 -6.53
CA CYS A 164 30.56 14.67 -5.64
C CYS A 164 30.74 14.14 -4.22
N ARG A 165 30.56 15.02 -3.23
CA ARG A 165 30.57 14.65 -1.81
C ARG A 165 29.15 14.46 -1.34
N ALA A 166 28.87 13.29 -0.73
CA ALA A 166 27.55 13.01 -0.19
C ALA A 166 27.15 14.04 0.88
N ASP A 167 25.89 14.44 0.83
CA ASP A 167 25.24 15.30 1.82
C ASP A 167 24.16 14.52 2.59
N THR A 168 23.46 15.18 3.49
CA THR A 168 22.37 14.60 4.28
C THR A 168 21.28 13.99 3.39
N SER A 169 21.00 14.56 2.21
CA SER A 169 19.95 14.05 1.31
C SER A 169 20.34 12.72 0.68
N VAL A 170 21.58 12.55 0.29
CA VAL A 170 22.13 11.29 -0.26
C VAL A 170 22.12 10.19 0.81
N TYR A 171 22.56 10.50 2.03
CA TYR A 171 22.52 9.52 3.12
C TYR A 171 21.08 9.12 3.48
N ASN A 172 20.14 10.06 3.53
CA ASN A 172 18.71 9.77 3.74
C ASN A 172 18.15 8.87 2.63
N ALA A 173 18.56 9.07 1.38
CA ALA A 173 18.17 8.21 0.27
C ALA A 173 18.76 6.79 0.39
N LEU A 174 20.02 6.65 0.82
CA LEU A 174 20.66 5.35 1.09
C LEU A 174 20.00 4.60 2.25
N ILE A 175 19.73 5.28 3.36
CA ILE A 175 18.99 4.72 4.50
C ILE A 175 17.63 4.19 4.02
N THR A 176 16.88 5.02 3.27
CA THR A 176 15.59 4.63 2.68
C THR A 176 15.75 3.41 1.77
N ALA A 177 16.78 3.35 0.93
CA ALA A 177 17.03 2.24 0.02
C ALA A 177 17.28 0.92 0.77
N HIS A 178 18.03 0.98 1.88
CA HIS A 178 18.27 -0.19 2.70
C HIS A 178 17.00 -0.64 3.44
N LEU A 179 16.23 0.27 4.02
CA LEU A 179 14.97 -0.07 4.71
C LEU A 179 13.92 -0.74 3.80
N HIS A 180 13.96 -0.50 2.50
CA HIS A 180 13.10 -1.16 1.50
C HIS A 180 13.72 -2.43 0.90
N SER A 181 14.92 -2.84 1.33
CA SER A 181 15.56 -4.07 0.86
C SER A 181 14.75 -5.33 1.22
N ARG A 182 14.91 -6.38 0.42
CA ARG A 182 14.26 -7.68 0.67
C ARG A 182 14.83 -8.39 1.92
N ASP A 183 16.11 -8.25 2.18
CA ASP A 183 16.77 -8.77 3.37
C ASP A 183 16.65 -7.77 4.52
N LYS A 184 15.58 -7.90 5.29
CA LYS A 184 15.23 -6.94 6.34
C LYS A 184 16.19 -6.92 7.52
N SER A 185 16.80 -8.05 7.90
CA SER A 185 17.68 -8.10 9.06
C SER A 185 18.96 -7.30 8.82
N LYS A 186 19.69 -7.59 7.75
CA LYS A 186 20.90 -6.86 7.35
C LYS A 186 20.63 -5.43 6.89
N ALA A 187 19.40 -5.15 6.49
CA ALA A 187 19.01 -3.82 6.01
C ALA A 187 18.97 -2.80 7.14
N LEU A 188 18.42 -3.18 8.29
CA LEU A 188 18.32 -2.32 9.47
C LEU A 188 19.71 -1.97 10.01
N ASP A 189 20.61 -2.95 10.13
CA ASP A 189 21.98 -2.74 10.60
C ASP A 189 22.76 -1.79 9.66
N LYS A 190 22.59 -1.96 8.35
CA LYS A 190 23.20 -1.04 7.37
C LYS A 190 22.63 0.38 7.45
N ALA A 191 21.32 0.51 7.66
CA ALA A 191 20.69 1.81 7.83
C ALA A 191 21.23 2.54 9.07
N LEU A 192 21.39 1.84 10.20
CA LEU A 192 22.03 2.37 11.40
C LEU A 192 23.50 2.72 11.16
N GLY A 193 24.25 1.87 10.47
CA GLY A 193 25.65 2.16 10.15
C GLY A 193 25.84 3.45 9.30
N TYR A 194 24.86 3.80 8.44
CA TYR A 194 24.87 5.11 7.75
C TYR A 194 24.49 6.25 8.70
N PHE A 195 23.55 6.05 9.60
CA PHE A 195 23.19 7.02 10.61
C PHE A 195 24.37 7.36 11.54
N ASP A 196 25.10 6.34 12.02
CA ASP A 196 26.28 6.54 12.85
C ASP A 196 27.40 7.29 12.09
N LYS A 197 27.59 6.96 10.82
CA LYS A 197 28.52 7.72 9.95
C LYS A 197 28.12 9.19 9.83
N MET A 198 26.82 9.47 9.69
CA MET A 198 26.33 10.85 9.61
C MET A 198 26.60 11.65 10.88
N LYS A 199 26.50 11.02 12.06
CA LYS A 199 26.83 11.66 13.36
C LYS A 199 28.28 12.13 13.43
N GLY A 200 29.20 11.36 12.84
CA GLY A 200 30.63 11.69 12.82
C GLY A 200 31.02 12.75 11.76
N MET A 201 30.09 13.25 10.97
CA MET A 201 30.35 14.15 9.85
C MET A 201 29.64 15.49 10.03
N GLU A 202 30.35 16.59 10.20
CA GLU A 202 29.74 17.93 10.39
C GLU A 202 28.80 18.34 9.25
N ARG A 203 29.16 18.03 7.99
CA ARG A 203 28.39 18.41 6.79
C ARG A 203 27.16 17.55 6.52
N CYS A 204 27.06 16.40 7.18
CA CYS A 204 26.02 15.42 6.92
C CYS A 204 25.29 15.03 8.21
N ARG A 205 25.24 15.90 9.21
CA ARG A 205 24.58 15.61 10.49
C ARG A 205 23.13 15.15 10.26
N PRO A 206 22.66 14.14 11.01
CA PRO A 206 21.28 13.72 10.98
C PRO A 206 20.34 14.91 11.25
N ASN A 207 19.29 15.02 10.49
CA ASN A 207 18.22 16.00 10.68
C ASN A 207 16.91 15.28 10.99
N ILE A 208 15.84 16.03 11.25
CA ILE A 208 14.54 15.45 11.58
C ILE A 208 14.04 14.45 10.53
N VAL A 209 14.35 14.68 9.24
CA VAL A 209 13.99 13.73 8.16
C VAL A 209 14.73 12.41 8.33
N THR A 210 16.01 12.43 8.74
CA THR A 210 16.80 11.22 9.01
C THR A 210 16.17 10.38 10.11
N TYR A 211 15.83 11.02 11.24
CA TYR A 211 15.16 10.36 12.37
C TYR A 211 13.81 9.78 11.95
N ASN A 212 12.98 10.54 11.23
CA ASN A 212 11.65 10.09 10.78
C ASN A 212 11.72 8.90 9.83
N ILE A 213 12.72 8.84 8.94
CA ILE A 213 12.94 7.70 8.05
C ILE A 213 13.28 6.44 8.87
N LEU A 214 14.20 6.55 9.83
CA LEU A 214 14.62 5.44 10.67
C LEU A 214 13.49 4.97 11.61
N LEU A 215 12.83 5.88 12.32
CA LEU A 215 11.70 5.57 13.19
C LEU A 215 10.61 4.82 12.43
N ARG A 216 10.24 5.30 11.23
CA ARG A 216 9.27 4.61 10.38
C ARG A 216 9.74 3.22 9.95
N GLY A 217 11.02 3.06 9.61
CA GLY A 217 11.60 1.77 9.22
C GLY A 217 11.57 0.76 10.38
N PHE A 218 11.98 1.18 11.57
CA PHE A 218 11.95 0.32 12.77
C PHE A 218 10.53 0.04 13.27
N ALA A 219 9.60 1.01 13.16
CA ALA A 219 8.18 0.79 13.44
C ALA A 219 7.56 -0.29 12.52
N GLN A 220 7.91 -0.26 11.22
CA GLN A 220 7.48 -1.29 10.28
C GLN A 220 8.09 -2.67 10.57
N ALA A 221 9.32 -2.71 11.07
CA ALA A 221 10.01 -3.93 11.49
C ALA A 221 9.57 -4.42 12.88
N ARG A 222 8.71 -3.67 13.58
CA ARG A 222 8.27 -3.90 14.98
C ARG A 222 9.45 -3.97 15.98
N ASN A 223 10.54 -3.29 15.68
CA ASN A 223 11.71 -3.22 16.55
C ASN A 223 11.58 -2.03 17.48
N VAL A 224 10.90 -2.23 18.62
CA VAL A 224 10.62 -1.18 19.60
C VAL A 224 11.87 -0.69 20.31
N ASP A 225 12.84 -1.57 20.57
CA ASP A 225 14.06 -1.20 21.27
C ASP A 225 14.86 -0.15 20.49
N GLN A 226 14.95 -0.32 19.16
CA GLN A 226 15.59 0.67 18.31
C GLN A 226 14.78 1.96 18.18
N VAL A 227 13.44 1.87 18.21
CA VAL A 227 12.59 3.08 18.25
C VAL A 227 12.85 3.86 19.54
N ASN A 228 12.93 3.19 20.68
CA ASN A 228 13.24 3.80 21.99
C ASN A 228 14.62 4.46 21.98
N ALA A 229 15.65 3.74 21.48
CA ALA A 229 17.01 4.25 21.37
C ALA A 229 17.08 5.50 20.48
N LEU A 230 16.43 5.48 19.30
CA LEU A 230 16.40 6.62 18.40
C LEU A 230 15.62 7.81 18.97
N PHE A 231 14.52 7.55 19.69
CA PHE A 231 13.71 8.60 20.27
C PHE A 231 14.43 9.29 21.43
N LYS A 232 15.18 8.49 22.23
CA LYS A 232 16.08 9.01 23.26
C LYS A 232 17.24 9.83 22.68
N ASP A 233 17.90 9.30 21.63
CA ASP A 233 18.98 9.99 20.93
C ASP A 233 18.50 11.33 20.32
N LEU A 234 17.27 11.38 19.82
CA LEU A 234 16.65 12.60 19.31
C LEU A 234 16.50 13.63 20.45
N ASP A 235 16.12 13.20 21.67
CA ASP A 235 15.99 14.07 22.83
C ASP A 235 17.31 14.69 23.28
N GLU A 236 18.39 13.94 23.14
CA GLU A 236 19.75 14.41 23.46
C GLU A 236 20.34 15.28 22.33
N SER A 237 19.68 15.30 21.17
CA SER A 237 20.10 16.08 20.00
C SER A 237 19.53 17.52 20.00
N ILE A 238 20.06 18.39 19.15
CA ILE A 238 19.55 19.76 18.92
C ILE A 238 18.29 19.73 18.04
N VAL A 239 17.92 18.57 17.49
CA VAL A 239 16.82 18.42 16.53
C VAL A 239 15.49 18.35 17.27
N THR A 240 14.57 19.25 16.95
CA THR A 240 13.23 19.25 17.56
C THR A 240 12.31 18.23 16.89
N PRO A 241 11.64 17.35 17.67
CA PRO A 241 10.63 16.43 17.14
C PRO A 241 9.47 17.17 16.47
N ASP A 242 9.01 16.67 15.34
CA ASP A 242 7.83 17.15 14.63
C ASP A 242 6.66 16.17 14.76
N ILE A 243 5.52 16.52 14.17
CA ILE A 243 4.32 15.68 14.18
C ILE A 243 4.56 14.29 13.56
N PHE A 244 5.41 14.20 12.53
CA PHE A 244 5.75 12.93 11.90
C PHE A 244 6.58 12.04 12.84
N THR A 245 7.46 12.65 13.64
CA THR A 245 8.23 11.96 14.68
C THR A 245 7.31 11.33 15.71
N PHE A 246 6.42 12.15 16.31
CA PHE A 246 5.49 11.67 17.33
C PHE A 246 4.56 10.58 16.77
N ASN A 247 3.98 10.79 15.60
CA ASN A 247 3.13 9.80 14.95
C ASN A 247 3.89 8.51 14.63
N GLY A 248 5.16 8.59 14.21
CA GLY A 248 6.00 7.42 13.93
C GLY A 248 6.28 6.57 15.17
N VAL A 249 6.59 7.21 16.30
CA VAL A 249 6.81 6.53 17.59
C VAL A 249 5.49 5.95 18.12
N MET A 250 4.39 6.70 18.06
CA MET A 250 3.07 6.22 18.46
C MET A 250 2.60 5.03 17.63
N ASP A 251 2.86 5.02 16.32
CA ASP A 251 2.57 3.89 15.43
C ASP A 251 3.34 2.62 15.84
N ALA A 252 4.62 2.80 16.21
CA ALA A 252 5.45 1.69 16.70
C ALA A 252 4.87 1.09 17.99
N TYR A 253 4.55 1.91 18.97
CA TYR A 253 3.96 1.46 20.23
C TYR A 253 2.57 0.85 20.03
N GLY A 254 1.70 1.50 19.27
CA GLY A 254 0.36 1.02 18.99
C GLY A 254 0.34 -0.34 18.29
N LYS A 255 1.23 -0.58 17.31
CA LYS A 255 1.37 -1.87 16.61
C LYS A 255 1.87 -2.99 17.52
N ASN A 256 2.64 -2.67 18.55
CA ASN A 256 3.14 -3.62 19.54
C ASN A 256 2.23 -3.70 20.79
N GLY A 257 1.14 -2.92 20.82
CA GLY A 257 0.18 -2.92 21.90
C GLY A 257 0.66 -2.28 23.18
N MET A 258 1.67 -1.45 23.13
CA MET A 258 2.27 -0.68 24.23
C MET A 258 1.48 0.62 24.42
N ILE A 259 0.29 0.49 25.01
CA ILE A 259 -0.67 1.61 25.10
C ILE A 259 -0.19 2.71 26.05
N ARG A 260 0.42 2.33 27.20
CA ARG A 260 0.91 3.30 28.19
C ARG A 260 2.01 4.18 27.62
N GLU A 261 2.95 3.58 26.89
CA GLU A 261 4.04 4.29 26.22
C GLU A 261 3.51 5.20 25.12
N MET A 262 2.52 4.74 24.35
CA MET A 262 1.84 5.58 23.34
C MET A 262 1.15 6.80 23.99
N GLU A 263 0.47 6.63 25.13
CA GLU A 263 -0.18 7.72 25.88
C GLU A 263 0.85 8.71 26.45
N SER A 264 2.02 8.21 26.89
CA SER A 264 3.13 9.06 27.32
C SER A 264 3.65 9.92 26.18
N VAL A 265 3.82 9.34 24.96
CA VAL A 265 4.23 10.10 23.77
C VAL A 265 3.18 11.15 23.39
N LEU A 266 1.88 10.80 23.46
CA LEU A 266 0.81 11.77 23.22
C LEU A 266 0.85 12.96 24.21
N SER A 267 1.10 12.69 25.48
CA SER A 267 1.23 13.71 26.52
C SER A 267 2.42 14.61 26.23
N ARG A 268 3.54 14.03 25.82
CA ARG A 268 4.74 14.76 25.43
C ARG A 268 4.54 15.58 24.14
N MET A 269 3.82 15.06 23.15
CA MET A 269 3.44 15.80 21.95
C MET A 269 2.67 17.07 22.30
N LYS A 270 1.74 16.97 23.27
CA LYS A 270 0.97 18.11 23.77
C LYS A 270 1.84 19.13 24.52
N SER A 271 2.76 18.68 25.38
CA SER A 271 3.68 19.56 26.12
C SER A 271 4.60 20.33 25.18
N ASN A 272 5.01 19.74 24.06
CA ASN A 272 5.78 20.40 22.99
C ASN A 272 4.92 21.28 22.07
N GLN A 273 3.68 21.59 22.45
CA GLN A 273 2.74 22.40 21.66
C GLN A 273 2.48 21.84 20.25
N CYS A 274 2.84 20.59 19.99
CA CYS A 274 2.56 19.89 18.74
C CYS A 274 1.11 19.37 18.78
N LYS A 275 0.23 19.95 17.95
CA LYS A 275 -1.19 19.60 17.94
C LYS A 275 -1.40 18.26 17.21
N PRO A 276 -2.18 17.31 17.80
CA PRO A 276 -2.59 16.10 17.12
C PRO A 276 -3.32 16.39 15.80
N ASP A 277 -2.96 15.69 14.74
CA ASP A 277 -3.62 15.72 13.43
C ASP A 277 -4.51 14.48 13.23
N ILE A 278 -5.15 14.38 12.07
CA ILE A 278 -6.01 13.25 11.73
C ILE A 278 -5.26 11.90 11.77
N ILE A 279 -3.95 11.90 11.48
CA ILE A 279 -3.13 10.67 11.54
C ILE A 279 -2.96 10.25 13.01
N THR A 280 -2.67 11.20 13.91
CA THR A 280 -2.59 10.96 15.36
C THR A 280 -3.89 10.34 15.88
N PHE A 281 -5.04 10.94 15.54
CA PHE A 281 -6.35 10.42 15.96
C PHE A 281 -6.60 9.00 15.42
N ASN A 282 -6.28 8.74 14.17
CA ASN A 282 -6.46 7.41 13.56
C ASN A 282 -5.54 6.36 14.20
N LEU A 283 -4.31 6.71 14.55
CA LEU A 283 -3.40 5.82 15.28
C LEU A 283 -3.94 5.45 16.67
N LEU A 284 -4.48 6.42 17.40
CA LEU A 284 -5.09 6.19 18.71
C LEU A 284 -6.32 5.28 18.59
N ILE A 285 -7.23 5.59 17.66
CA ILE A 285 -8.44 4.80 17.41
C ILE A 285 -8.10 3.35 17.07
N ASP A 286 -7.15 3.13 16.16
CA ASP A 286 -6.72 1.79 15.74
C ASP A 286 -6.04 1.04 16.90
N SER A 287 -5.19 1.71 17.68
CA SER A 287 -4.45 1.09 18.79
C SER A 287 -5.37 0.68 19.94
N TYR A 288 -6.26 1.57 20.35
CA TYR A 288 -7.26 1.24 21.39
C TYR A 288 -8.24 0.16 20.91
N GLY A 289 -8.69 0.25 19.64
CA GLY A 289 -9.57 -0.75 19.05
C GLY A 289 -8.93 -2.15 19.02
N ARG A 290 -7.66 -2.26 18.64
CA ARG A 290 -6.91 -3.55 18.66
C ARG A 290 -6.77 -4.14 20.06
N LYS A 291 -6.67 -3.30 21.07
CA LYS A 291 -6.62 -3.70 22.48
C LYS A 291 -7.98 -3.89 23.12
N GLN A 292 -9.06 -3.68 22.36
CA GLN A 292 -10.45 -3.75 22.81
C GLN A 292 -10.80 -2.71 23.90
N GLU A 293 -10.01 -1.64 24.02
CA GLU A 293 -10.30 -0.49 24.89
C GLU A 293 -11.31 0.45 24.19
N PHE A 294 -12.52 -0.06 23.98
CA PHE A 294 -13.54 0.62 23.17
C PHE A 294 -13.99 1.95 23.74
N ASP A 295 -14.04 2.09 25.05
CA ASP A 295 -14.41 3.35 25.71
C ASP A 295 -13.41 4.47 25.37
N LYS A 296 -12.11 4.18 25.40
CA LYS A 296 -11.08 5.12 25.00
C LYS A 296 -11.13 5.41 23.48
N MET A 297 -11.36 4.38 22.66
CA MET A 297 -11.54 4.54 21.22
C MET A 297 -12.71 5.50 20.91
N GLU A 298 -13.87 5.33 21.58
CA GLU A 298 -15.01 6.22 21.43
C GLU A 298 -14.75 7.64 21.94
N GLN A 299 -14.02 7.78 23.06
CA GLN A 299 -13.62 9.09 23.58
C GLN A 299 -12.73 9.85 22.60
N VAL A 300 -11.76 9.15 21.99
CA VAL A 300 -10.90 9.74 20.97
C VAL A 300 -11.70 10.15 19.73
N PHE A 301 -12.64 9.31 19.29
CA PHE A 301 -13.54 9.66 18.19
C PHE A 301 -14.42 10.88 18.51
N LYS A 302 -14.99 10.94 19.71
CA LYS A 302 -15.74 12.13 20.18
C LYS A 302 -14.86 13.39 20.22
N SER A 303 -13.61 13.24 20.64
CA SER A 303 -12.63 14.35 20.65
C SER A 303 -12.29 14.81 19.24
N LEU A 304 -12.14 13.88 18.28
CA LEU A 304 -11.93 14.18 16.86
C LEU A 304 -13.12 14.99 16.30
N LEU A 305 -14.35 14.58 16.59
CA LEU A 305 -15.56 15.30 16.14
C LEU A 305 -15.68 16.72 16.68
N ARG A 306 -15.08 17.01 17.84
CA ARG A 306 -15.03 18.35 18.46
C ARG A 306 -13.83 19.18 18.01
N SER A 307 -12.85 18.53 17.38
CA SER A 307 -11.64 19.19 16.89
C SER A 307 -11.88 19.94 15.57
N LYS A 308 -10.86 20.66 15.09
CA LYS A 308 -10.88 21.24 13.73
C LYS A 308 -10.69 20.18 12.64
N GLU A 309 -10.11 19.04 13.01
CA GLU A 309 -9.90 17.92 12.12
C GLU A 309 -11.21 17.19 11.85
N LYS A 310 -11.41 16.73 10.63
CA LYS A 310 -12.59 15.93 10.25
C LYS A 310 -12.23 14.47 10.18
N PRO A 311 -13.12 13.54 10.62
CA PRO A 311 -12.94 12.13 10.37
C PRO A 311 -12.71 11.85 8.89
N THR A 312 -12.03 10.76 8.60
CA THR A 312 -11.79 10.30 7.23
C THR A 312 -12.30 8.87 7.06
N LEU A 313 -12.41 8.38 5.84
CA LEU A 313 -12.79 6.97 5.61
C LEU A 313 -11.92 5.97 6.40
N PRO A 314 -10.59 6.14 6.51
CA PRO A 314 -9.77 5.31 7.39
C PRO A 314 -10.20 5.31 8.86
N THR A 315 -10.69 6.44 9.40
CA THR A 315 -11.20 6.53 10.78
C THR A 315 -12.36 5.57 10.99
N PHE A 316 -13.37 5.65 10.13
CA PHE A 316 -14.55 4.80 10.20
C PHE A 316 -14.23 3.33 9.92
N ASN A 317 -13.41 3.07 8.90
CA ASN A 317 -13.00 1.70 8.53
C ASN A 317 -12.24 1.01 9.67
N SER A 318 -11.37 1.75 10.39
CA SER A 318 -10.67 1.23 11.56
C SER A 318 -11.64 0.86 12.69
N MET A 319 -12.62 1.73 13.00
CA MET A 319 -13.63 1.45 14.01
C MET A 319 -14.50 0.24 13.64
N ILE A 320 -15.02 0.18 12.40
CA ILE A 320 -15.81 -0.95 11.89
C ILE A 320 -15.02 -2.26 12.01
N THR A 321 -13.76 -2.26 11.58
CA THR A 321 -12.90 -3.44 11.63
C THR A 321 -12.63 -3.91 13.06
N ASN A 322 -12.37 -2.98 13.99
CA ASN A 322 -12.05 -3.32 15.38
C ASN A 322 -13.31 -3.81 16.14
N TYR A 323 -14.47 -3.20 15.92
CA TYR A 323 -15.72 -3.71 16.46
C TYR A 323 -16.08 -5.08 15.87
N GLY A 324 -15.87 -5.29 14.56
CA GLY A 324 -16.08 -6.58 13.91
C GLY A 324 -15.23 -7.69 14.53
N LYS A 325 -13.93 -7.46 14.72
CA LYS A 325 -13.02 -8.41 15.38
C LYS A 325 -13.44 -8.77 16.80
N ALA A 326 -14.10 -7.85 17.49
CA ALA A 326 -14.65 -8.06 18.81
C ALA A 326 -16.09 -8.63 18.79
N ARG A 327 -16.63 -8.94 17.60
CA ARG A 327 -18.00 -9.42 17.38
C ARG A 327 -19.11 -8.48 17.87
N LEU A 328 -18.79 -7.18 17.94
CA LEU A 328 -19.72 -6.12 18.33
C LEU A 328 -20.42 -5.54 17.08
N ARG A 329 -21.23 -6.38 16.44
CA ARG A 329 -21.91 -6.09 15.18
C ARG A 329 -22.69 -4.78 15.22
N GLU A 330 -23.54 -4.58 16.23
CA GLU A 330 -24.42 -3.40 16.35
C GLU A 330 -23.62 -2.09 16.40
N LYS A 331 -22.49 -2.09 17.14
CA LYS A 331 -21.58 -0.93 17.19
C LYS A 331 -20.93 -0.65 15.85
N ALA A 332 -20.52 -1.69 15.11
CA ALA A 332 -19.93 -1.53 13.77
C ALA A 332 -20.95 -0.96 12.78
N GLU A 333 -22.19 -1.49 12.77
CA GLU A 333 -23.28 -0.98 11.93
C GLU A 333 -23.67 0.46 12.29
N PHE A 334 -23.64 0.81 13.58
CA PHE A 334 -23.87 2.18 14.03
C PHE A 334 -22.82 3.14 13.48
N VAL A 335 -21.53 2.74 13.51
CA VAL A 335 -20.43 3.54 12.95
C VAL A 335 -20.59 3.72 11.44
N PHE A 336 -20.99 2.67 10.72
CA PHE A 336 -21.26 2.75 9.29
C PHE A 336 -22.41 3.70 8.97
N ARG A 337 -23.54 3.61 9.68
CA ARG A 337 -24.67 4.53 9.54
C ARG A 337 -24.25 5.97 9.82
N LYS A 338 -23.53 6.19 10.93
CA LYS A 338 -23.01 7.51 11.26
C LYS A 338 -22.10 8.10 10.19
N MET A 339 -21.26 7.27 9.54
CA MET A 339 -20.43 7.68 8.42
C MET A 339 -21.28 8.19 7.24
N THR A 340 -22.32 7.43 6.87
CA THR A 340 -23.23 7.81 5.77
C THR A 340 -24.08 9.04 6.11
N ASP A 341 -24.57 9.16 7.34
CA ASP A 341 -25.33 10.33 7.82
C ASP A 341 -24.49 11.61 7.80
N MET A 342 -23.18 11.47 8.02
CA MET A 342 -22.23 12.58 7.89
C MET A 342 -21.85 12.90 6.42
N GLY A 343 -22.45 12.23 5.44
CA GLY A 343 -22.23 12.48 4.02
C GLY A 343 -20.98 11.78 3.42
N TYR A 344 -20.36 10.85 4.12
CA TYR A 344 -19.23 10.09 3.58
C TYR A 344 -19.73 8.92 2.73
N ALA A 345 -19.41 8.94 1.43
CA ALA A 345 -19.72 7.82 0.55
C ALA A 345 -18.78 6.62 0.84
N PRO A 346 -19.33 5.40 1.03
CA PRO A 346 -18.52 4.21 1.25
C PRO A 346 -17.58 3.94 0.08
N SER A 347 -16.32 3.65 0.38
CA SER A 347 -15.31 3.21 -0.59
C SER A 347 -15.32 1.68 -0.75
N PHE A 348 -14.59 1.14 -1.73
CA PHE A 348 -14.35 -0.31 -1.84
C PHE A 348 -13.80 -0.88 -0.54
N ILE A 349 -12.81 -0.21 0.07
CA ILE A 349 -12.21 -0.62 1.35
C ILE A 349 -13.26 -0.63 2.47
N THR A 350 -14.21 0.31 2.47
CA THR A 350 -15.29 0.33 3.47
C THR A 350 -16.19 -0.90 3.35
N TYR A 351 -16.55 -1.29 2.13
CA TYR A 351 -17.32 -2.51 1.91
C TYR A 351 -16.53 -3.78 2.26
N GLU A 352 -15.22 -3.83 1.93
CA GLU A 352 -14.34 -4.92 2.35
C GLU A 352 -14.28 -5.04 3.89
N CYS A 353 -14.23 -3.90 4.61
CA CYS A 353 -14.29 -3.88 6.07
C CYS A 353 -15.64 -4.41 6.60
N LEU A 354 -16.75 -4.09 5.93
CA LEU A 354 -18.07 -4.60 6.31
C LEU A 354 -18.21 -6.11 6.05
N ILE A 355 -17.75 -6.59 4.89
CA ILE A 355 -17.72 -8.02 4.56
C ILE A 355 -16.95 -8.78 5.65
N MET A 356 -15.75 -8.31 5.99
CA MET A 356 -14.93 -8.91 7.04
C MET A 356 -15.61 -8.82 8.43
N MET A 357 -16.24 -7.70 8.74
CA MET A 357 -16.97 -7.50 10.00
C MET A 357 -18.11 -8.51 10.15
N TYR A 358 -18.93 -8.69 9.12
CA TYR A 358 -19.99 -9.68 9.13
C TYR A 358 -19.43 -11.11 9.21
N GLY A 359 -18.29 -11.37 8.56
CA GLY A 359 -17.60 -12.66 8.67
C GLY A 359 -17.10 -12.96 10.09
N PHE A 360 -16.58 -11.96 10.82
CA PHE A 360 -16.20 -12.12 12.23
C PHE A 360 -17.42 -12.36 13.14
N CYS A 361 -18.57 -11.84 12.77
CA CYS A 361 -19.84 -12.00 13.52
C CYS A 361 -20.65 -13.23 13.09
N ASP A 362 -20.08 -14.14 12.30
CA ASP A 362 -20.72 -15.35 11.77
C ASP A 362 -21.99 -15.06 10.92
N CYS A 363 -22.13 -13.82 10.40
CA CYS A 363 -23.23 -13.37 9.57
C CYS A 363 -22.89 -13.49 8.07
N ILE A 364 -22.65 -14.72 7.60
CA ILE A 364 -22.11 -14.99 6.24
C ILE A 364 -23.07 -14.52 5.15
N SER A 365 -24.39 -14.66 5.34
CA SER A 365 -25.42 -14.20 4.41
C SER A 365 -25.34 -12.70 4.12
N MET A 366 -25.14 -11.89 5.17
CA MET A 366 -24.99 -10.44 5.03
C MET A 366 -23.68 -10.07 4.33
N ALA A 367 -22.58 -10.77 4.65
CA ALA A 367 -21.31 -10.58 3.96
C ALA A 367 -21.44 -10.88 2.46
N ARG A 368 -22.17 -11.96 2.11
CA ARG A 368 -22.44 -12.36 0.73
C ARG A 368 -23.30 -11.36 -0.01
N GLU A 369 -24.37 -10.86 0.62
CA GLU A 369 -25.25 -9.84 0.04
C GLU A 369 -24.46 -8.57 -0.35
N ILE A 370 -23.59 -8.09 0.53
CA ILE A 370 -22.73 -6.94 0.24
C ILE A 370 -21.78 -7.25 -0.91
N PHE A 371 -21.14 -8.42 -0.89
CA PHE A 371 -20.21 -8.84 -1.95
C PHE A 371 -20.91 -8.93 -3.31
N ASP A 372 -22.06 -9.60 -3.38
CA ASP A 372 -22.84 -9.76 -4.60
C ASP A 372 -23.37 -8.39 -5.12
N GLY A 373 -23.77 -7.50 -4.21
CA GLY A 373 -24.15 -6.12 -4.56
C GLY A 373 -22.99 -5.31 -5.15
N MET A 374 -21.77 -5.50 -4.64
CA MET A 374 -20.56 -4.87 -5.22
C MET A 374 -20.29 -5.39 -6.64
N VAL A 375 -20.39 -6.70 -6.86
CA VAL A 375 -20.23 -7.34 -8.17
C VAL A 375 -21.31 -6.86 -9.15
N ALA A 376 -22.58 -6.86 -8.73
CA ALA A 376 -23.72 -6.43 -9.54
C ALA A 376 -23.65 -4.95 -9.93
N SER A 377 -22.91 -4.11 -9.19
CA SER A 377 -22.72 -2.67 -9.54
C SER A 377 -21.90 -2.42 -10.81
N GLY A 378 -21.46 -3.46 -11.52
CA GLY A 378 -20.70 -3.38 -12.76
C GLY A 378 -19.27 -2.84 -12.59
N LYS A 379 -18.78 -2.71 -11.37
CA LYS A 379 -17.40 -2.32 -11.09
C LYS A 379 -16.50 -3.55 -11.17
N GLU A 380 -15.35 -3.38 -11.80
CA GLU A 380 -14.33 -4.44 -11.90
C GLU A 380 -13.99 -4.99 -10.51
N MET A 381 -14.14 -6.31 -10.32
CA MET A 381 -13.83 -6.98 -9.08
C MET A 381 -12.33 -6.91 -8.80
N LYS A 382 -11.95 -6.30 -7.69
CA LYS A 382 -10.55 -6.28 -7.25
C LYS A 382 -10.20 -7.57 -6.50
N VAL A 383 -8.94 -8.00 -6.64
CA VAL A 383 -8.40 -9.14 -5.89
C VAL A 383 -8.56 -8.95 -4.36
N SER A 384 -8.47 -7.71 -3.87
CA SER A 384 -8.69 -7.41 -2.44
C SER A 384 -10.11 -7.73 -1.97
N THR A 385 -11.12 -7.43 -2.80
CA THR A 385 -12.54 -7.74 -2.48
C THR A 385 -12.79 -9.24 -2.53
N LEU A 386 -12.22 -9.94 -3.53
CA LEU A 386 -12.21 -11.41 -3.58
C LEU A 386 -11.58 -11.99 -2.30
N ASN A 387 -10.40 -11.51 -1.92
CA ASN A 387 -9.70 -11.96 -0.71
C ASN A 387 -10.48 -11.68 0.58
N ALA A 388 -11.25 -10.60 0.64
CA ALA A 388 -12.11 -10.33 1.79
C ALA A 388 -13.21 -11.40 1.93
N MET A 389 -13.92 -11.73 0.84
CA MET A 389 -14.97 -12.76 0.89
C MET A 389 -14.42 -14.18 1.09
N LEU A 390 -13.29 -14.52 0.42
CA LEU A 390 -12.57 -15.77 0.69
C LEU A 390 -12.14 -15.86 2.16
N GLY A 391 -11.70 -14.75 2.75
CA GLY A 391 -11.35 -14.66 4.17
C GLY A 391 -12.54 -15.00 5.06
N VAL A 392 -13.76 -14.54 4.73
CA VAL A 392 -15.00 -14.87 5.45
C VAL A 392 -15.28 -16.37 5.39
N TYR A 393 -15.23 -16.99 4.20
CA TYR A 393 -15.45 -18.42 4.07
C TYR A 393 -14.38 -19.24 4.81
N CYS A 394 -13.10 -18.82 4.71
CA CYS A 394 -12.00 -19.51 5.39
C CYS A 394 -12.11 -19.44 6.92
N MET A 395 -12.55 -18.32 7.48
CA MET A 395 -12.73 -18.16 8.93
C MET A 395 -13.89 -19.02 9.45
N ASN A 396 -14.95 -19.13 8.67
CA ASN A 396 -16.19 -19.82 9.04
C ASN A 396 -16.20 -21.32 8.63
N GLY A 397 -15.05 -21.84 8.15
CA GLY A 397 -14.93 -23.28 7.87
C GLY A 397 -15.74 -23.75 6.66
N LEU A 398 -15.85 -22.92 5.62
CA LEU A 398 -16.58 -23.16 4.39
C LEU A 398 -15.60 -23.30 3.18
N PRO A 399 -14.81 -24.39 3.12
CA PRO A 399 -13.78 -24.55 2.09
C PRO A 399 -14.36 -24.77 0.67
N MET A 400 -15.54 -25.40 0.56
CA MET A 400 -16.20 -25.63 -0.72
C MET A 400 -16.70 -24.33 -1.36
N GLU A 401 -17.32 -23.48 -0.56
CA GLU A 401 -17.80 -22.15 -0.98
C GLU A 401 -16.63 -21.24 -1.35
N ALA A 402 -15.51 -21.36 -0.64
CA ALA A 402 -14.29 -20.67 -0.98
C ALA A 402 -13.70 -21.12 -2.31
N ASP A 403 -13.70 -22.45 -2.59
CA ASP A 403 -13.23 -22.99 -3.86
C ASP A 403 -14.14 -22.57 -5.02
N MET A 404 -15.44 -22.67 -4.86
CA MET A 404 -16.42 -22.23 -5.86
C MET A 404 -16.25 -20.74 -6.20
N LEU A 405 -16.08 -19.88 -5.19
CA LEU A 405 -15.86 -18.45 -5.41
C LEU A 405 -14.52 -18.20 -6.13
N PHE A 406 -13.47 -18.90 -5.75
CA PHE A 406 -12.15 -18.78 -6.35
C PHE A 406 -12.18 -19.17 -7.83
N GLU A 407 -12.79 -20.30 -8.20
CA GLU A 407 -12.92 -20.73 -9.59
C GLU A 407 -13.77 -19.78 -10.42
N ASN A 408 -14.90 -19.33 -9.88
CA ASN A 408 -15.74 -18.34 -10.55
C ASN A 408 -14.99 -17.02 -10.82
N ALA A 409 -14.21 -16.53 -9.85
CA ALA A 409 -13.40 -15.33 -10.03
C ALA A 409 -12.33 -15.51 -11.14
N ARG A 410 -11.66 -16.66 -11.20
CA ARG A 410 -10.70 -16.99 -12.26
C ARG A 410 -11.36 -17.02 -13.63
N ASN A 411 -12.52 -17.66 -13.76
CA ASN A 411 -13.28 -17.75 -15.01
C ASN A 411 -13.72 -16.35 -15.50
N ASN A 412 -13.90 -15.39 -14.57
CA ASN A 412 -14.21 -13.99 -14.86
C ASN A 412 -12.97 -13.11 -15.05
N GLY A 413 -11.77 -13.70 -15.21
CA GLY A 413 -10.54 -12.98 -15.52
C GLY A 413 -9.89 -12.27 -14.32
N VAL A 414 -10.29 -12.56 -13.09
CA VAL A 414 -9.63 -12.04 -11.88
C VAL A 414 -8.40 -12.90 -11.60
N PHE A 415 -7.21 -12.31 -11.67
CA PHE A 415 -5.95 -13.01 -11.40
C PHE A 415 -5.64 -13.02 -9.91
N PRO A 416 -5.63 -14.22 -9.25
CA PRO A 416 -5.32 -14.35 -7.84
C PRO A 416 -3.89 -13.90 -7.52
N ASP A 417 -3.69 -13.37 -6.32
CA ASP A 417 -2.37 -13.00 -5.82
C ASP A 417 -1.84 -14.02 -4.79
N SER A 418 -0.60 -13.85 -4.36
CA SER A 418 0.01 -14.70 -3.33
C SER A 418 -0.78 -14.72 -2.01
N SER A 419 -1.58 -13.69 -1.71
CA SER A 419 -2.42 -13.63 -0.51
C SER A 419 -3.66 -14.50 -0.67
N THR A 420 -4.26 -14.53 -1.87
CA THR A 420 -5.38 -15.42 -2.23
C THR A 420 -5.00 -16.88 -1.97
N TYR A 421 -3.86 -17.31 -2.52
CA TYR A 421 -3.39 -18.68 -2.33
C TYR A 421 -3.09 -19.04 -0.89
N LYS A 422 -2.53 -18.10 -0.11
CA LYS A 422 -2.29 -18.31 1.34
C LYS A 422 -3.57 -18.47 2.15
N LEU A 423 -4.63 -17.72 1.81
CA LEU A 423 -5.93 -17.83 2.45
C LEU A 423 -6.55 -19.19 2.19
N LEU A 424 -6.63 -19.60 0.95
CA LEU A 424 -7.19 -20.90 0.53
C LEU A 424 -6.41 -22.06 1.12
N TYR A 425 -5.08 -22.00 1.06
CA TYR A 425 -4.22 -23.03 1.65
C TYR A 425 -4.53 -23.23 3.15
N LYS A 426 -4.61 -22.15 3.92
CA LYS A 426 -4.95 -22.22 5.35
C LYS A 426 -6.34 -22.81 5.59
N ALA A 427 -7.32 -22.46 4.76
CA ALA A 427 -8.68 -22.97 4.86
C ALA A 427 -8.73 -24.47 4.58
N TYR A 428 -8.13 -24.91 3.47
CA TYR A 428 -8.15 -26.29 3.04
C TYR A 428 -7.34 -27.19 3.98
N THR A 429 -6.23 -26.70 4.52
CA THR A 429 -5.44 -27.41 5.53
C THR A 429 -6.24 -27.56 6.84
N LYS A 430 -6.90 -26.49 7.30
CA LYS A 430 -7.73 -26.54 8.51
C LYS A 430 -8.92 -27.49 8.38
N ALA A 431 -9.51 -27.55 7.19
CA ALA A 431 -10.64 -28.43 6.87
C ALA A 431 -10.22 -29.86 6.48
N ASN A 432 -8.91 -30.13 6.41
CA ASN A 432 -8.33 -31.43 6.00
C ASN A 432 -8.83 -31.93 4.62
N THR A 433 -9.09 -31.00 3.69
CA THR A 433 -9.57 -31.29 2.32
C THR A 433 -8.40 -31.49 1.38
N LYS A 434 -7.91 -32.74 1.26
CA LYS A 434 -6.72 -33.11 0.47
C LYS A 434 -6.89 -32.82 -1.02
N GLU A 435 -8.07 -33.09 -1.57
CA GLU A 435 -8.39 -32.88 -2.99
C GLU A 435 -8.28 -31.40 -3.38
N LEU A 436 -8.85 -30.50 -2.54
CA LEU A 436 -8.79 -29.06 -2.76
C LEU A 436 -7.34 -28.53 -2.64
N LEU A 437 -6.53 -29.10 -1.73
CA LEU A 437 -5.12 -28.75 -1.63
C LEU A 437 -4.33 -29.13 -2.87
N GLN A 438 -4.54 -30.34 -3.43
CA GLN A 438 -3.89 -30.78 -4.68
C GLN A 438 -4.27 -29.86 -5.85
N LYS A 439 -5.57 -29.54 -5.97
CA LYS A 439 -6.09 -28.62 -6.99
C LYS A 439 -5.46 -27.22 -6.86
N LEU A 440 -5.36 -26.71 -5.63
CA LEU A 440 -4.76 -25.42 -5.36
C LEU A 440 -3.28 -25.35 -5.77
N LEU A 441 -2.51 -26.39 -5.47
CA LEU A 441 -1.09 -26.48 -5.85
C LEU A 441 -0.93 -26.50 -7.38
N ALA A 442 -1.80 -27.24 -8.11
CA ALA A 442 -1.81 -27.27 -9.57
C ALA A 442 -2.14 -25.88 -10.17
N HIS A 443 -3.01 -25.10 -9.53
CA HIS A 443 -3.29 -23.72 -9.93
C HIS A 443 -2.10 -22.80 -9.68
N MET A 444 -1.41 -22.93 -8.53
CA MET A 444 -0.22 -22.14 -8.23
C MET A 444 0.90 -22.35 -9.25
N ASP A 445 1.10 -23.60 -9.67
CA ASP A 445 2.12 -23.94 -10.67
C ASP A 445 1.78 -23.32 -12.03
N ARG A 446 0.52 -23.41 -12.48
CA ARG A 446 0.06 -22.77 -13.73
C ARG A 446 0.21 -21.26 -13.71
N ASP A 447 -0.03 -20.62 -12.57
CA ASP A 447 0.06 -19.16 -12.42
C ASP A 447 1.52 -18.70 -12.17
N GLY A 448 2.50 -19.61 -12.11
CA GLY A 448 3.90 -19.29 -11.85
C GLY A 448 4.15 -18.73 -10.46
N ILE A 449 3.28 -18.99 -9.49
CA ILE A 449 3.41 -18.54 -8.11
C ILE A 449 4.24 -19.55 -7.34
N ILE A 450 5.50 -19.21 -7.10
CA ILE A 450 6.41 -20.06 -6.34
C ILE A 450 6.08 -19.92 -4.84
N PRO A 451 5.63 -21.02 -4.18
CA PRO A 451 5.43 -21.02 -2.74
C PRO A 451 6.75 -20.77 -2.01
N ASN A 452 6.71 -20.08 -0.89
CA ASN A 452 7.92 -19.92 -0.08
C ASN A 452 8.26 -21.24 0.66
N LYS A 453 9.52 -21.38 1.12
CA LYS A 453 10.03 -22.60 1.80
C LYS A 453 9.14 -23.07 2.96
N ARG A 454 8.57 -22.14 3.73
CA ARG A 454 7.68 -22.43 4.87
C ARG A 454 6.35 -23.02 4.41
N PHE A 455 5.79 -22.47 3.34
CA PHE A 455 4.56 -22.98 2.72
C PHE A 455 4.75 -24.42 2.23
N PHE A 456 5.91 -24.73 1.62
CA PHE A 456 6.25 -26.10 1.19
C PHE A 456 6.39 -27.06 2.38
N LEU A 457 7.07 -26.65 3.45
CA LEU A 457 7.24 -27.49 4.63
C LEU A 457 5.90 -27.80 5.30
N ASP A 458 5.01 -26.80 5.41
CA ASP A 458 3.68 -26.98 5.96
C ASP A 458 2.82 -27.88 5.05
N ALA A 459 2.94 -27.76 3.72
CA ALA A 459 2.27 -28.63 2.75
C ALA A 459 2.78 -30.08 2.82
N LEU A 460 4.09 -30.28 2.85
CA LEU A 460 4.70 -31.60 2.97
C LEU A 460 4.33 -32.28 4.31
N GLY A 461 4.24 -31.53 5.41
CA GLY A 461 3.76 -32.04 6.69
C GLY A 461 2.31 -32.53 6.63
N ALA A 462 1.46 -31.82 5.91
CA ALA A 462 0.06 -32.24 5.68
C ALA A 462 -0.07 -33.48 4.80
N PHE A 463 0.86 -33.73 3.88
CA PHE A 463 0.91 -34.92 3.02
C PHE A 463 1.68 -36.08 3.64
N GLY A 464 2.65 -35.81 4.53
CA GLY A 464 3.50 -36.84 5.16
C GLY A 464 2.81 -37.79 6.13
N SER A 465 1.53 -37.57 6.45
CA SER A 465 0.67 -38.49 7.20
C SER A 465 -0.08 -39.50 6.34
N LEU A 466 0.24 -39.61 5.04
CA LEU A 466 -0.37 -40.63 4.13
C LEU A 466 0.31 -41.98 4.28
N PRO A 467 -0.44 -43.09 4.47
CA PRO A 467 0.12 -44.41 4.29
C PRO A 467 0.55 -44.57 2.84
N ALA A 468 1.80 -44.94 2.64
CA ALA A 468 2.38 -45.22 1.33
C ALA A 468 1.62 -46.38 0.69
N ASN A 469 0.77 -46.10 -0.30
CA ASN A 469 0.21 -47.13 -1.17
C ASN A 469 1.10 -47.18 -2.41
N PRO A 470 1.82 -48.32 -2.67
CA PRO A 470 2.87 -48.35 -3.69
C PRO A 470 2.39 -48.46 -5.14
N GLU A 471 1.10 -48.51 -5.41
CA GLU A 471 0.58 -48.78 -6.77
C GLU A 471 0.20 -47.54 -7.61
N SER A 472 0.19 -46.32 -7.05
CA SER A 472 -0.17 -45.09 -7.82
C SER A 472 1.01 -44.20 -8.24
N ALA A 473 2.25 -44.71 -8.12
CA ALA A 473 3.47 -43.89 -8.29
C ALA A 473 3.95 -43.75 -9.77
N ARG A 474 3.17 -44.18 -10.77
CA ARG A 474 3.66 -44.16 -12.17
C ARG A 474 3.25 -42.96 -13.03
N ASP A 475 2.42 -42.04 -12.58
CA ASP A 475 1.93 -40.92 -13.41
C ASP A 475 2.27 -39.48 -12.90
N HIS A 476 3.27 -39.32 -12.05
CA HIS A 476 3.62 -38.01 -11.53
C HIS A 476 5.02 -37.52 -11.92
N ASN A 477 5.22 -37.18 -13.19
CA ASN A 477 6.40 -36.44 -13.67
C ASN A 477 6.51 -34.98 -13.16
N GLY A 478 5.50 -34.48 -12.46
CA GLY A 478 5.51 -33.14 -11.85
C GLY A 478 6.19 -33.09 -10.47
N PHE A 479 6.15 -34.19 -9.72
CA PHE A 479 6.63 -34.22 -8.33
C PHE A 479 8.16 -34.31 -8.18
N THR A 480 8.83 -34.93 -9.17
CA THR A 480 10.31 -35.05 -9.19
C THR A 480 11.01 -33.74 -9.42
N ARG A 481 10.43 -32.80 -10.18
CA ARG A 481 10.98 -31.45 -10.37
C ARG A 481 10.97 -30.60 -9.09
N LEU A 482 10.05 -30.86 -8.17
CA LEU A 482 9.92 -30.10 -6.91
C LEU A 482 10.92 -30.55 -5.84
N GLN A 483 11.36 -31.82 -5.85
CA GLN A 483 12.36 -32.32 -4.91
C GLN A 483 13.78 -31.84 -5.24
N ASP A 484 14.09 -31.61 -6.51
CA ASP A 484 15.42 -31.14 -6.95
C ASP A 484 15.65 -29.66 -6.62
N THR A 485 14.58 -28.84 -6.53
CA THR A 485 14.68 -27.43 -6.15
C THR A 485 14.86 -27.19 -4.64
N VAL A 486 14.63 -28.18 -3.80
CA VAL A 486 14.81 -28.10 -2.35
C VAL A 486 16.23 -28.52 -1.90
N LYS A 487 16.98 -29.21 -2.76
CA LYS A 487 18.38 -29.64 -2.50
C LYS A 487 19.44 -28.67 -3.04
N ALA A 488 19.07 -27.66 -3.81
CA ALA A 488 19.90 -26.53 -4.23
C ALA A 488 19.53 -25.25 -3.45
#